data_c7ddedb3882cafb6ad7bcd9638bc10aa
#
_entry.id   c7ddedb3882cafb6ad7bcd9638bc10aa
#
_cell.length_a   1.000
_cell.length_b   1.000
_cell.length_c   1.000
_cell.angle_alpha   90.00
_cell.angle_beta   90.00
_cell.angle_gamma   90.00
#
_symmetry.space_group_name_H-M   'P 1'
#
loop_
_entity.id
_entity.type
_entity.pdbx_description
1 polymer ?
#
loop_
_entity_poly.entity_id
_entity_poly.type
_entity_poly.pdbx_seq_one_letter_code
_entity_poly.pdbx_strand_id
1 'polypeptide(L)'
;MHLHRHLPVVKPLIAALALTLLPLSARAEISFSVSPIRIELSGEQGGTHTDAMEVRNEGNEKVRIKVSMQDWYLSEEGTPIFQKGGTQAHSCTGWMKINPVDFLLQAGEKKVVRYSVAIPAGIKDGGYWGAFVFETVPQVVPGQKTKAVAIKGNIGSIVYIVVGKPVPAGDILDMTYDARKGRKILTKVKNTGTVHFRIKGNIKITDTAGKTVQTTDLPDVPVLADSSRTIPVTLDDKLPAGGYTAVATVDIGGKAVLSGEFPFVVK
;
A
#
# COMPACT_ATOMS: atom_id res chain seq x y z
N MET A 1 -73.14 31.48 57.76
CA MET A 1 -71.73 31.15 57.96
C MET A 1 -71.29 30.39 56.71
N HIS A 2 -70.90 31.14 55.64
CA HIS A 2 -70.45 30.56 54.35
C HIS A 2 -68.98 30.73 54.18
N LEU A 3 -68.25 29.61 54.15
CA LEU A 3 -66.83 29.55 53.85
C LEU A 3 -66.61 29.49 52.31
N HIS A 4 -66.03 30.53 51.72
CA HIS A 4 -65.56 30.46 50.36
C HIS A 4 -64.17 29.92 50.37
N ARG A 5 -63.97 28.75 49.75
CA ARG A 5 -62.67 28.16 49.45
C ARG A 5 -62.12 28.71 48.10
N HIS A 6 -61.10 29.50 48.15
CA HIS A 6 -60.32 29.89 46.96
C HIS A 6 -59.40 28.76 46.52
N LEU A 7 -59.59 28.26 45.28
CA LEU A 7 -58.65 27.32 44.61
C LEU A 7 -57.54 28.14 43.91
N PRO A 8 -56.30 27.74 44.00
CA PRO A 8 -55.21 28.42 43.27
C PRO A 8 -55.20 27.98 41.80
N VAL A 9 -55.20 28.98 40.91
CA VAL A 9 -55.03 28.81 39.46
C VAL A 9 -53.57 28.50 39.17
N VAL A 10 -53.24 27.27 38.75
CA VAL A 10 -51.93 26.86 38.25
C VAL A 10 -51.83 27.27 36.79
N LYS A 11 -50.90 28.22 36.50
CA LYS A 11 -50.55 28.62 35.13
C LYS A 11 -49.60 27.57 34.53
N PRO A 12 -49.85 27.00 33.33
CA PRO A 12 -48.90 26.12 32.68
C PRO A 12 -47.74 26.92 32.14
N LEU A 13 -46.53 26.61 32.60
CA LEU A 13 -45.25 27.12 32.08
C LEU A 13 -44.93 26.34 30.81
N ILE A 14 -45.19 26.93 29.63
CA ILE A 14 -44.77 26.36 28.35
C ILE A 14 -43.28 26.63 28.19
N ALA A 15 -42.42 25.62 28.48
CA ALA A 15 -41.01 25.62 28.18
C ALA A 15 -40.82 25.41 26.68
N ALA A 16 -40.56 26.47 25.95
CA ALA A 16 -40.16 26.39 24.55
C ALA A 16 -38.75 25.79 24.44
N LEU A 17 -38.64 24.52 24.05
CA LEU A 17 -37.40 23.83 23.73
C LEU A 17 -36.89 24.36 22.39
N ALA A 18 -36.01 25.37 22.43
CA ALA A 18 -35.29 25.86 21.25
C ALA A 18 -34.24 24.82 20.84
N LEU A 19 -34.59 23.97 19.85
CA LEU A 19 -33.68 23.04 19.19
C LEU A 19 -32.70 23.87 18.36
N THR A 20 -31.50 24.16 18.91
CA THR A 20 -30.41 24.83 18.18
C THR A 20 -29.87 23.86 17.13
N LEU A 21 -30.29 24.00 15.88
CA LEU A 21 -29.64 23.41 14.72
C LEU A 21 -28.24 24.00 14.60
N LEU A 22 -27.24 23.33 15.16
CA LEU A 22 -25.84 23.63 14.87
C LEU A 22 -25.60 23.32 13.38
N PRO A 23 -25.10 24.30 12.59
CA PRO A 23 -24.75 24.01 11.22
C PRO A 23 -23.61 22.96 11.23
N LEU A 24 -23.89 21.74 10.74
CA LEU A 24 -22.84 20.82 10.38
C LEU A 24 -22.03 21.50 9.26
N SER A 25 -20.87 22.03 9.62
CA SER A 25 -19.91 22.55 8.64
C SER A 25 -19.43 21.35 7.82
N ALA A 26 -20.01 21.15 6.64
CA ALA A 26 -19.50 20.19 5.66
C ALA A 26 -18.08 20.61 5.33
N ARG A 27 -17.10 19.84 5.80
CA ARG A 27 -15.71 20.05 5.40
C ARG A 27 -15.56 19.56 3.95
N ALA A 28 -14.93 20.37 3.11
CA ALA A 28 -14.51 19.95 1.80
C ALA A 28 -13.53 18.77 1.95
N GLU A 29 -13.90 17.60 1.47
CA GLU A 29 -13.09 16.39 1.51
C GLU A 29 -12.66 16.08 0.07
N ILE A 30 -11.36 16.16 -0.17
CA ILE A 30 -10.75 15.72 -1.43
C ILE A 30 -10.24 14.31 -1.21
N SER A 31 -10.97 13.36 -1.77
CA SER A 31 -10.63 11.94 -1.72
C SER A 31 -10.94 11.31 -3.07
N PHE A 32 -10.07 10.41 -3.53
CA PHE A 32 -10.33 9.65 -4.74
C PHE A 32 -9.75 8.24 -4.62
N SER A 33 -10.25 7.33 -5.42
CA SER A 33 -9.78 5.95 -5.50
C SER A 33 -9.40 5.59 -6.93
N VAL A 34 -8.51 4.60 -7.06
CA VAL A 34 -8.05 4.02 -8.34
C VAL A 34 -8.13 2.51 -8.23
N SER A 35 -8.68 1.86 -9.23
CA SER A 35 -8.77 0.39 -9.29
C SER A 35 -8.46 -0.12 -10.71
N PRO A 36 -7.60 -1.15 -10.83
CA PRO A 36 -6.82 -1.81 -9.78
C PRO A 36 -5.61 -0.96 -9.33
N ILE A 37 -5.18 -1.12 -8.08
CA ILE A 37 -3.95 -0.50 -7.54
C ILE A 37 -2.69 -1.31 -7.86
N ARG A 38 -2.86 -2.53 -8.37
CA ARG A 38 -1.79 -3.43 -8.78
C ARG A 38 -2.18 -4.14 -10.07
N ILE A 39 -1.29 -4.10 -11.04
CA ILE A 39 -1.41 -4.71 -12.36
C ILE A 39 -0.23 -5.66 -12.52
N GLU A 40 -0.51 -6.93 -12.76
CA GLU A 40 0.49 -7.97 -12.99
C GLU A 40 0.29 -8.54 -14.40
N LEU A 41 1.28 -8.35 -15.26
CA LEU A 41 1.26 -8.77 -16.64
C LEU A 41 2.37 -9.78 -16.91
N SER A 42 2.09 -10.73 -17.80
CA SER A 42 3.10 -11.61 -18.39
C SER A 42 2.98 -11.52 -19.90
N GLY A 43 4.10 -11.50 -20.58
CA GLY A 43 4.10 -11.40 -22.05
C GLY A 43 5.45 -11.71 -22.67
N GLU A 44 5.42 -11.85 -23.99
CA GLU A 44 6.61 -12.06 -24.79
C GLU A 44 7.11 -10.72 -25.37
N GLN A 45 8.34 -10.72 -25.82
CA GLN A 45 8.94 -9.59 -26.54
C GLN A 45 8.08 -9.16 -27.73
N GLY A 46 7.89 -7.86 -27.93
CA GLY A 46 7.03 -7.30 -28.98
C GLY A 46 5.53 -7.37 -28.68
N GLY A 47 5.14 -8.00 -27.59
CA GLY A 47 3.73 -8.11 -27.17
C GLY A 47 3.14 -6.77 -26.72
N THR A 48 1.82 -6.66 -26.83
CA THR A 48 1.07 -5.49 -26.35
C THR A 48 -0.12 -5.93 -25.50
N HIS A 49 -0.30 -5.28 -24.37
CA HIS A 49 -1.45 -5.44 -23.50
C HIS A 49 -2.21 -4.12 -23.41
N THR A 50 -3.55 -4.19 -23.47
CA THR A 50 -4.43 -3.00 -23.34
C THR A 50 -5.56 -3.35 -22.40
N ASP A 51 -5.81 -2.48 -21.41
CA ASP A 51 -6.89 -2.63 -20.45
C ASP A 51 -7.30 -1.25 -19.90
N ALA A 52 -8.11 -1.22 -18.86
CA ALA A 52 -8.64 -0.01 -18.28
C ALA A 52 -8.59 -0.02 -16.75
N MET A 53 -8.53 1.18 -16.19
CA MET A 53 -8.67 1.44 -14.75
C MET A 53 -9.88 2.34 -14.49
N GLU A 54 -10.52 2.17 -13.36
CA GLU A 54 -11.53 3.08 -12.85
C GLU A 54 -10.89 4.07 -11.87
N VAL A 55 -11.17 5.35 -12.06
CA VAL A 55 -10.84 6.42 -11.11
C VAL A 55 -12.14 7.01 -10.62
N ARG A 56 -12.32 7.09 -9.30
CA ARG A 56 -13.54 7.61 -8.69
C ARG A 56 -13.21 8.74 -7.71
N ASN A 57 -13.98 9.81 -7.79
CA ASN A 57 -13.97 10.85 -6.77
C ASN A 57 -14.87 10.41 -5.61
N GLU A 58 -14.27 10.11 -4.47
CA GLU A 58 -14.98 9.71 -3.24
C GLU A 58 -15.33 10.92 -2.35
N GLY A 59 -14.82 12.10 -2.68
CA GLY A 59 -15.07 13.34 -1.97
C GLY A 59 -16.37 14.03 -2.39
N ASN A 60 -16.66 15.13 -1.71
CA ASN A 60 -17.84 15.97 -1.95
C ASN A 60 -17.56 17.19 -2.84
N GLU A 61 -16.32 17.39 -3.26
CA GLU A 61 -15.89 18.48 -4.13
C GLU A 61 -15.34 17.94 -5.46
N LYS A 62 -15.42 18.76 -6.51
CA LYS A 62 -14.80 18.39 -7.79
C LYS A 62 -13.28 18.33 -7.67
N VAL A 63 -12.67 17.34 -8.31
CA VAL A 63 -11.22 17.13 -8.30
C VAL A 63 -10.66 17.04 -9.72
N ARG A 64 -9.53 17.70 -9.96
CA ARG A 64 -8.75 17.50 -11.18
C ARG A 64 -7.64 16.52 -10.91
N ILE A 65 -7.54 15.48 -11.73
CA ILE A 65 -6.54 14.44 -11.65
C ILE A 65 -5.59 14.57 -12.83
N LYS A 66 -4.28 14.54 -12.55
CA LYS A 66 -3.23 14.33 -13.55
C LYS A 66 -2.60 12.96 -13.35
N VAL A 67 -2.25 12.31 -14.46
CA VAL A 67 -1.61 10.99 -14.44
C VAL A 67 -0.22 11.11 -15.06
N SER A 68 0.76 10.52 -14.40
CA SER A 68 2.13 10.39 -14.89
C SER A 68 2.60 8.93 -14.79
N MET A 69 3.57 8.54 -15.62
CA MET A 69 4.26 7.27 -15.49
C MET A 69 5.56 7.51 -14.73
N GLN A 70 5.72 6.80 -13.61
CA GLN A 70 6.87 6.97 -12.73
C GLN A 70 7.55 5.62 -12.47
N ASP A 71 8.86 5.66 -12.31
CA ASP A 71 9.60 4.54 -11.74
C ASP A 71 9.37 4.50 -10.24
N TRP A 72 9.56 3.35 -9.63
CA TRP A 72 9.50 3.20 -8.19
C TRP A 72 10.41 2.07 -7.73
N TYR A 73 10.78 2.12 -6.48
CA TYR A 73 11.48 1.05 -5.79
C TYR A 73 11.02 0.97 -4.34
N LEU A 74 11.45 -0.05 -3.64
CA LEU A 74 11.16 -0.22 -2.22
C LEU A 74 12.44 0.02 -1.41
N SER A 75 12.32 0.74 -0.29
CA SER A 75 13.36 0.70 0.74
C SER A 75 13.47 -0.72 1.30
N GLU A 76 14.53 -1.03 2.06
CA GLU A 76 14.67 -2.34 2.72
C GLU A 76 13.51 -2.64 3.67
N GLU A 77 12.91 -1.61 4.28
CA GLU A 77 11.73 -1.72 5.15
C GLU A 77 10.41 -1.81 4.37
N GLY A 78 10.45 -1.55 3.05
CA GLY A 78 9.33 -1.69 2.16
C GLY A 78 8.49 -0.46 1.92
N THR A 79 9.04 0.70 2.18
CA THR A 79 8.39 1.96 1.80
C THR A 79 8.56 2.19 0.30
N PRO A 80 7.47 2.38 -0.46
CA PRO A 80 7.57 2.71 -1.87
C PRO A 80 8.09 4.13 -2.07
N ILE A 81 9.07 4.27 -2.97
CA ILE A 81 9.69 5.55 -3.33
C ILE A 81 9.52 5.73 -4.83
N PHE A 82 8.78 6.78 -5.21
CA PHE A 82 8.53 7.11 -6.60
C PHE A 82 9.55 8.12 -7.12
N GLN A 83 9.91 7.98 -8.39
CA GLN A 83 10.87 8.85 -9.06
C GLN A 83 10.56 8.99 -10.55
N LYS A 84 11.30 9.87 -11.25
CA LYS A 84 11.12 10.11 -12.68
C LYS A 84 11.19 8.79 -13.46
N GLY A 85 10.23 8.58 -14.36
CA GLY A 85 10.20 7.41 -15.23
C GLY A 85 11.41 7.28 -16.14
N GLY A 86 11.83 6.04 -16.42
CA GLY A 86 12.97 5.71 -17.28
C GLY A 86 14.34 5.86 -16.63
N THR A 87 14.42 5.94 -15.30
CA THR A 87 15.69 6.09 -14.56
C THR A 87 16.17 4.80 -13.91
N GLN A 88 15.32 3.78 -13.77
CA GLN A 88 15.65 2.47 -13.20
C GLN A 88 16.01 1.45 -14.29
N ALA A 89 16.90 0.51 -13.97
CA ALA A 89 17.31 -0.56 -14.89
C ALA A 89 16.12 -1.45 -15.34
N HIS A 90 15.17 -1.69 -14.42
CA HIS A 90 13.97 -2.49 -14.66
C HIS A 90 12.73 -1.63 -14.98
N SER A 91 12.92 -0.39 -15.43
CA SER A 91 11.81 0.50 -15.77
C SER A 91 11.03 -0.01 -16.97
N CYS A 92 9.69 -0.05 -16.84
CA CYS A 92 8.77 -0.23 -17.96
C CYS A 92 8.00 1.04 -18.33
N THR A 93 8.32 2.19 -17.73
CA THR A 93 7.54 3.42 -17.92
C THR A 93 7.52 3.90 -19.38
N GLY A 94 8.61 3.66 -20.13
CA GLY A 94 8.67 3.96 -21.57
C GLY A 94 7.76 3.06 -22.43
N TRP A 95 7.26 1.95 -21.90
CA TRP A 95 6.35 1.01 -22.58
C TRP A 95 4.89 1.33 -22.30
N MET A 96 4.65 2.16 -21.28
CA MET A 96 3.32 2.46 -20.75
C MET A 96 2.73 3.69 -21.44
N LYS A 97 1.43 3.63 -21.75
CA LYS A 97 0.62 4.76 -22.18
C LYS A 97 -0.70 4.73 -21.44
N ILE A 98 -1.26 5.89 -21.16
CA ILE A 98 -2.57 6.03 -20.52
C ILE A 98 -3.33 7.22 -21.11
N ASN A 99 -4.63 7.11 -21.22
CA ASN A 99 -5.49 8.18 -21.73
C ASN A 99 -6.88 8.13 -21.05
N PRO A 100 -7.40 9.28 -20.58
CA PRO A 100 -6.77 10.61 -20.55
C PRO A 100 -5.72 10.74 -19.44
N VAL A 101 -4.75 11.64 -19.61
CA VAL A 101 -3.70 11.97 -18.61
C VAL A 101 -4.07 13.16 -17.72
N ASP A 102 -5.13 13.89 -18.04
CA ASP A 102 -5.61 15.05 -17.29
C ASP A 102 -7.13 15.15 -17.44
N PHE A 103 -7.85 15.14 -16.32
CA PHE A 103 -9.31 15.18 -16.34
C PHE A 103 -9.90 15.68 -15.02
N LEU A 104 -11.15 16.13 -15.11
CA LEU A 104 -11.98 16.53 -13.97
C LEU A 104 -12.93 15.41 -13.61
N LEU A 105 -13.20 15.24 -12.31
CA LEU A 105 -14.27 14.40 -11.75
C LEU A 105 -15.15 15.26 -10.84
N GLN A 106 -16.46 15.24 -11.06
CA GLN A 106 -17.42 15.78 -10.11
C GLN A 106 -17.47 14.92 -8.84
N ALA A 107 -18.08 15.42 -7.77
CA ALA A 107 -18.33 14.64 -6.55
C ALA A 107 -19.03 13.32 -6.89
N GLY A 108 -18.49 12.19 -6.46
CA GLY A 108 -19.00 10.84 -6.71
C GLY A 108 -18.84 10.32 -8.14
N GLU A 109 -18.30 11.13 -9.07
CA GLU A 109 -18.10 10.71 -10.48
C GLU A 109 -17.04 9.63 -10.62
N LYS A 110 -17.28 8.70 -11.55
CA LYS A 110 -16.35 7.67 -11.99
C LYS A 110 -15.89 7.94 -13.42
N LYS A 111 -14.62 7.68 -13.68
CA LYS A 111 -14.05 7.73 -15.04
C LYS A 111 -13.22 6.51 -15.32
N VAL A 112 -13.42 5.92 -16.48
CA VAL A 112 -12.59 4.85 -17.00
C VAL A 112 -11.43 5.49 -17.78
N VAL A 113 -10.20 5.17 -17.39
CA VAL A 113 -8.97 5.55 -18.10
C VAL A 113 -8.37 4.28 -18.73
N ARG A 114 -8.04 4.35 -20.02
CA ARG A 114 -7.48 3.22 -20.75
C ARG A 114 -5.97 3.29 -20.74
N TYR A 115 -5.31 2.16 -20.57
CA TYR A 115 -3.86 2.08 -20.65
C TYR A 115 -3.43 0.99 -21.63
N SER A 116 -2.22 1.11 -22.14
CA SER A 116 -1.54 0.08 -22.90
C SER A 116 -0.09 -0.04 -22.46
N VAL A 117 0.44 -1.26 -22.57
CA VAL A 117 1.84 -1.59 -22.32
C VAL A 117 2.34 -2.31 -23.57
N ALA A 118 3.33 -1.73 -24.25
CA ALA A 118 3.96 -2.30 -25.43
C ALA A 118 5.36 -2.79 -25.06
N ILE A 119 5.54 -4.10 -24.87
CA ILE A 119 6.82 -4.73 -24.53
C ILE A 119 7.75 -4.59 -25.75
N PRO A 120 8.93 -3.98 -25.62
CA PRO A 120 9.86 -3.84 -26.75
C PRO A 120 10.33 -5.19 -27.29
N ALA A 121 10.58 -5.25 -28.59
CA ALA A 121 11.32 -6.34 -29.19
C ALA A 121 12.80 -6.29 -28.70
N GLY A 122 13.41 -7.46 -28.47
CA GLY A 122 14.82 -7.57 -28.06
C GLY A 122 15.10 -7.23 -26.60
N ILE A 123 14.07 -6.98 -25.78
CA ILE A 123 14.26 -6.84 -24.33
C ILE A 123 14.62 -8.20 -23.70
N LYS A 124 15.45 -8.22 -22.67
CA LYS A 124 15.82 -9.47 -21.97
C LYS A 124 14.65 -10.04 -21.20
N ASP A 125 14.62 -11.37 -21.05
CA ASP A 125 13.71 -12.04 -20.11
C ASP A 125 13.96 -11.54 -18.69
N GLY A 126 12.88 -11.24 -17.97
CA GLY A 126 12.99 -10.70 -16.62
C GLY A 126 11.74 -9.99 -16.13
N GLY A 127 11.86 -9.38 -14.97
CA GLY A 127 10.82 -8.55 -14.37
C GLY A 127 11.08 -7.08 -14.62
N TYR A 128 10.02 -6.37 -15.01
CA TYR A 128 10.03 -4.92 -15.22
C TYR A 128 8.88 -4.31 -14.45
N TRP A 129 9.05 -3.07 -13.99
CA TRP A 129 7.99 -2.41 -13.23
C TRP A 129 7.98 -0.90 -13.43
N GLY A 130 6.84 -0.31 -13.10
CA GLY A 130 6.57 1.12 -13.13
C GLY A 130 5.26 1.38 -12.40
N ALA A 131 4.79 2.61 -12.43
CA ALA A 131 3.52 2.99 -11.85
C ALA A 131 2.81 4.03 -12.69
N PHE A 132 1.48 3.93 -12.76
CA PHE A 132 0.62 5.04 -13.10
C PHE A 132 0.36 5.83 -11.82
N VAL A 133 0.86 7.05 -11.72
CA VAL A 133 0.68 7.88 -10.52
C VAL A 133 -0.38 8.94 -10.82
N PHE A 134 -1.48 8.87 -10.09
CA PHE A 134 -2.61 9.77 -10.16
C PHE A 134 -2.44 10.83 -9.08
N GLU A 135 -2.41 12.11 -9.46
CA GLU A 135 -2.19 13.23 -8.54
C GLU A 135 -3.34 14.22 -8.60
N THR A 136 -3.80 14.67 -7.44
CA THR A 136 -4.76 15.79 -7.40
C THR A 136 -4.05 17.10 -7.75
N VAL A 137 -4.67 17.90 -8.63
CA VAL A 137 -4.20 19.23 -8.95
C VAL A 137 -5.01 20.24 -8.15
N PRO A 138 -4.39 21.01 -7.23
CA PRO A 138 -5.08 22.03 -6.49
C PRO A 138 -5.72 23.07 -7.45
N GLN A 139 -7.01 23.35 -7.26
CA GLN A 139 -7.68 24.41 -8.02
C GLN A 139 -7.54 25.74 -7.27
N VAL A 140 -6.85 26.70 -7.90
CA VAL A 140 -6.83 28.09 -7.41
C VAL A 140 -8.13 28.75 -7.85
N VAL A 141 -8.99 29.11 -6.91
CA VAL A 141 -10.20 29.91 -7.19
C VAL A 141 -9.78 31.37 -7.27
N PRO A 142 -9.87 32.05 -8.44
CA PRO A 142 -9.55 33.44 -8.54
C PRO A 142 -10.41 34.27 -7.59
N GLY A 143 -9.78 35.16 -6.80
CA GLY A 143 -10.48 36.09 -5.91
C GLY A 143 -10.63 35.66 -4.45
N GLN A 144 -10.32 34.43 -4.09
CA GLN A 144 -10.25 34.01 -2.69
C GLN A 144 -8.86 34.25 -2.10
N LYS A 145 -8.76 35.24 -1.20
CA LYS A 145 -7.55 35.52 -0.40
C LYS A 145 -7.32 34.51 0.73
N THR A 146 -8.01 33.37 0.72
CA THR A 146 -7.80 32.32 1.69
C THR A 146 -6.52 31.55 1.34
N LYS A 147 -5.63 31.41 2.33
CA LYS A 147 -4.53 30.44 2.33
C LYS A 147 -5.15 29.03 2.31
N ALA A 148 -5.66 28.61 1.15
CA ALA A 148 -6.12 27.25 0.98
C ALA A 148 -4.90 26.34 1.15
N VAL A 149 -4.90 25.51 2.17
CA VAL A 149 -3.95 24.41 2.29
C VAL A 149 -4.30 23.46 1.15
N ALA A 150 -3.48 23.48 0.10
CA ALA A 150 -3.64 22.58 -1.02
C ALA A 150 -3.24 21.17 -0.56
N ILE A 151 -4.22 20.32 -0.23
CA ILE A 151 -3.96 18.91 0.05
C ILE A 151 -3.64 18.23 -1.27
N LYS A 152 -2.40 17.78 -1.42
CA LYS A 152 -1.95 17.00 -2.57
C LYS A 152 -2.07 15.54 -2.22
N GLY A 153 -3.05 14.84 -2.80
CA GLY A 153 -3.16 13.38 -2.73
C GLY A 153 -2.52 12.76 -3.97
N ASN A 154 -1.82 11.65 -3.80
CA ASN A 154 -1.36 10.82 -4.90
C ASN A 154 -1.67 9.35 -4.64
N ILE A 155 -2.02 8.62 -5.70
CA ILE A 155 -2.24 7.16 -5.67
C ILE A 155 -1.44 6.57 -6.81
N GLY A 156 -0.59 5.59 -6.50
CA GLY A 156 0.14 4.81 -7.50
C GLY A 156 -0.57 3.48 -7.79
N SER A 157 -0.93 3.25 -9.04
CA SER A 157 -1.27 1.91 -9.53
C SER A 157 0.02 1.27 -10.05
N ILE A 158 0.49 0.28 -9.31
CA ILE A 158 1.78 -0.38 -9.56
C ILE A 158 1.62 -1.39 -10.70
N VAL A 159 2.52 -1.33 -11.67
CA VAL A 159 2.57 -2.26 -12.80
C VAL A 159 3.80 -3.15 -12.67
N TYR A 160 3.60 -4.45 -12.71
CA TYR A 160 4.64 -5.46 -12.84
C TYR A 160 4.48 -6.18 -14.18
N ILE A 161 5.58 -6.41 -14.86
CA ILE A 161 5.62 -7.12 -16.15
C ILE A 161 6.67 -8.20 -16.08
N VAL A 162 6.28 -9.44 -16.32
CA VAL A 162 7.19 -10.57 -16.49
C VAL A 162 7.33 -10.84 -17.98
N VAL A 163 8.54 -10.68 -18.52
CA VAL A 163 8.86 -10.96 -19.93
C VAL A 163 9.54 -12.31 -20.04
N GLY A 164 9.05 -13.17 -20.91
CA GLY A 164 9.59 -14.50 -21.13
C GLY A 164 9.39 -15.44 -19.94
N LYS A 165 10.41 -16.23 -19.62
CA LYS A 165 10.36 -17.26 -18.57
C LYS A 165 11.51 -17.14 -17.56
N PRO A 166 11.67 -15.99 -16.88
CA PRO A 166 12.72 -15.85 -15.89
C PRO A 166 12.48 -16.76 -14.69
N VAL A 167 13.58 -17.19 -14.06
CA VAL A 167 13.51 -18.03 -12.85
C VAL A 167 13.77 -17.18 -11.62
N PRO A 168 12.90 -17.19 -10.61
CA PRO A 168 13.16 -16.52 -9.33
C PRO A 168 14.41 -17.10 -8.65
N ALA A 169 15.23 -16.24 -8.07
CA ALA A 169 16.40 -16.61 -7.28
C ALA A 169 16.55 -15.65 -6.10
N GLY A 170 17.00 -16.13 -4.97
CA GLY A 170 17.18 -15.30 -3.78
C GLY A 170 17.93 -16.02 -2.67
N ASP A 171 18.30 -15.24 -1.65
CA ASP A 171 19.00 -15.73 -0.46
C ASP A 171 18.47 -15.05 0.80
N ILE A 172 18.55 -15.75 1.94
CA ILE A 172 18.43 -15.13 3.26
C ILE A 172 19.84 -14.66 3.63
N LEU A 173 20.04 -13.34 3.62
CA LEU A 173 21.35 -12.75 3.91
C LEU A 173 21.66 -12.69 5.39
N ASP A 174 20.63 -12.43 6.21
CA ASP A 174 20.81 -12.20 7.64
C ASP A 174 19.51 -12.42 8.40
N MET A 175 19.65 -12.78 9.68
CA MET A 175 18.56 -12.82 10.64
C MET A 175 19.06 -12.22 11.97
N THR A 176 18.28 -11.31 12.56
CA THR A 176 18.62 -10.64 13.81
C THR A 176 17.43 -10.57 14.76
N TYR A 177 17.72 -10.45 16.06
CA TYR A 177 16.71 -10.21 17.09
C TYR A 177 16.76 -8.74 17.55
N ASP A 178 15.69 -7.98 17.34
CA ASP A 178 15.53 -6.62 17.86
C ASP A 178 14.60 -6.61 19.07
N ALA A 179 15.20 -6.43 20.26
CA ALA A 179 14.48 -6.33 21.52
C ALA A 179 13.86 -4.95 21.76
N ARG A 180 14.33 -3.89 21.06
CA ARG A 180 13.98 -2.48 21.37
C ARG A 180 12.64 -2.06 20.77
N LYS A 181 12.22 -2.67 19.66
CA LYS A 181 11.00 -2.32 18.91
C LYS A 181 9.96 -3.43 18.94
N GLY A 182 9.67 -3.98 20.15
CA GLY A 182 8.61 -4.95 20.32
C GLY A 182 9.04 -6.39 19.99
N ARG A 183 10.26 -6.80 20.39
CA ARG A 183 10.75 -8.18 20.32
C ARG A 183 10.50 -8.82 18.95
N LYS A 184 11.30 -8.45 17.95
CA LYS A 184 11.11 -8.90 16.55
C LYS A 184 12.29 -9.73 16.07
N ILE A 185 12.00 -10.77 15.28
CA ILE A 185 12.99 -11.37 14.38
C ILE A 185 12.93 -10.59 13.07
N LEU A 186 14.07 -10.08 12.64
CA LEU A 186 14.25 -9.40 11.36
C LEU A 186 14.96 -10.35 10.41
N THR A 187 14.31 -10.73 9.32
CA THR A 187 14.89 -11.60 8.29
C THR A 187 15.17 -10.78 7.04
N LYS A 188 16.43 -10.66 6.63
CA LYS A 188 16.83 -9.94 5.42
C LYS A 188 16.92 -10.91 4.25
N VAL A 189 16.00 -10.76 3.30
CA VAL A 189 15.92 -11.54 2.06
C VAL A 189 16.41 -10.70 0.90
N LYS A 190 17.31 -11.25 0.07
CA LYS A 190 17.79 -10.64 -1.18
C LYS A 190 17.23 -11.38 -2.37
N ASN A 191 16.79 -10.64 -3.36
CA ASN A 191 16.49 -11.18 -4.69
C ASN A 191 17.78 -11.10 -5.54
N THR A 192 18.28 -12.25 -5.95
CA THR A 192 19.47 -12.40 -6.81
C THR A 192 19.10 -12.78 -8.24
N GLY A 193 17.77 -12.92 -8.50
CA GLY A 193 17.24 -13.20 -9.82
C GLY A 193 16.90 -11.96 -10.63
N THR A 194 16.38 -12.17 -11.83
CA THR A 194 16.02 -11.12 -12.79
C THR A 194 14.53 -10.76 -12.76
N VAL A 195 13.74 -11.39 -11.90
CA VAL A 195 12.29 -11.17 -11.76
C VAL A 195 11.96 -10.92 -10.29
N HIS A 196 11.01 -10.04 -10.04
CA HIS A 196 10.48 -9.88 -8.69
C HIS A 196 9.77 -11.17 -8.24
N PHE A 197 9.78 -11.44 -6.95
CA PHE A 197 8.97 -12.47 -6.34
C PHE A 197 8.24 -11.94 -5.12
N ARG A 198 7.25 -12.68 -4.67
CA ARG A 198 6.53 -12.38 -3.43
C ARG A 198 6.88 -13.43 -2.39
N ILE A 199 7.16 -12.98 -1.17
CA ILE A 199 7.51 -13.85 -0.05
C ILE A 199 6.27 -14.61 0.39
N LYS A 200 6.42 -15.93 0.54
CA LYS A 200 5.47 -16.82 1.22
C LYS A 200 6.25 -17.72 2.18
N GLY A 201 5.59 -18.17 3.23
CA GLY A 201 6.25 -19.08 4.17
C GLY A 201 6.01 -18.67 5.62
N ASN A 202 6.89 -19.11 6.52
CA ASN A 202 6.74 -18.87 7.95
C ASN A 202 8.09 -18.76 8.66
N ILE A 203 8.02 -18.24 9.89
CA ILE A 203 9.09 -18.36 10.89
C ILE A 203 8.57 -19.20 12.03
N LYS A 204 9.33 -20.27 12.40
CA LYS A 204 9.11 -21.08 13.58
C LYS A 204 10.12 -20.69 14.64
N ILE A 205 9.64 -20.53 15.86
CA ILE A 205 10.48 -20.31 17.05
C ILE A 205 10.47 -21.60 17.86
N THR A 206 11.66 -22.14 18.13
CA THR A 206 11.83 -23.34 18.93
C THR A 206 12.61 -23.03 20.21
N ASP A 207 12.29 -23.68 21.31
CA ASP A 207 13.06 -23.62 22.55
C ASP A 207 14.32 -24.51 22.47
N THR A 208 15.12 -24.51 23.53
CA THR A 208 16.35 -25.32 23.64
C THR A 208 16.09 -26.85 23.64
N ALA A 209 14.86 -27.29 23.91
CA ALA A 209 14.45 -28.69 23.80
C ALA A 209 13.96 -29.07 22.39
N GLY A 210 13.98 -28.12 21.43
CA GLY A 210 13.51 -28.32 20.07
C GLY A 210 11.98 -28.25 19.91
N LYS A 211 11.24 -27.88 20.94
CA LYS A 211 9.79 -27.71 20.87
C LYS A 211 9.44 -26.38 20.20
N THR A 212 8.57 -26.41 19.19
CA THR A 212 8.02 -25.20 18.58
C THR A 212 7.10 -24.49 19.57
N VAL A 213 7.43 -23.24 19.89
CA VAL A 213 6.69 -22.37 20.82
C VAL A 213 5.89 -21.28 20.11
N GLN A 214 6.28 -20.95 18.87
CA GLN A 214 5.54 -20.00 18.01
C GLN A 214 5.74 -20.37 16.54
N THR A 215 4.71 -20.17 15.73
CA THR A 215 4.79 -20.18 14.27
C THR A 215 4.04 -18.95 13.75
N THR A 216 4.68 -18.17 12.89
CA THR A 216 4.09 -16.96 12.32
C THR A 216 4.31 -16.95 10.82
N ASP A 217 3.23 -16.78 10.07
CA ASP A 217 3.32 -16.62 8.61
C ASP A 217 4.00 -15.33 8.23
N LEU A 218 4.81 -15.39 7.18
CA LEU A 218 5.45 -14.22 6.59
C LEU A 218 4.41 -13.42 5.78
N PRO A 219 4.53 -12.06 5.79
CA PRO A 219 3.64 -11.24 4.99
C PRO A 219 3.89 -11.45 3.50
N ASP A 220 2.82 -11.45 2.69
CA ASP A 220 2.90 -11.49 1.23
C ASP A 220 3.40 -10.13 0.69
N VAL A 221 4.71 -9.94 0.65
CA VAL A 221 5.37 -8.71 0.20
C VAL A 221 6.33 -8.96 -0.96
N PRO A 222 6.45 -8.01 -1.91
CA PRO A 222 7.37 -8.16 -3.03
C PRO A 222 8.81 -7.89 -2.62
N VAL A 223 9.74 -8.61 -3.28
CA VAL A 223 11.17 -8.31 -3.33
C VAL A 223 11.53 -8.11 -4.80
N LEU A 224 11.86 -6.87 -5.17
CA LEU A 224 12.21 -6.52 -6.54
C LEU A 224 13.55 -7.15 -6.93
N ALA A 225 13.77 -7.37 -8.23
CA ALA A 225 15.06 -7.88 -8.71
C ALA A 225 16.21 -6.98 -8.23
N ASP A 226 17.35 -7.57 -7.93
CA ASP A 226 18.57 -6.92 -7.42
C ASP A 226 18.41 -6.17 -6.08
N SER A 227 17.24 -6.28 -5.40
CA SER A 227 16.98 -5.59 -4.14
C SER A 227 16.97 -6.54 -2.93
N SER A 228 17.04 -5.95 -1.74
CA SER A 228 16.86 -6.66 -0.47
C SER A 228 15.62 -6.14 0.28
N ARG A 229 15.03 -7.01 1.08
CA ARG A 229 13.90 -6.69 1.95
C ARG A 229 14.10 -7.24 3.35
N THR A 230 13.91 -6.41 4.36
CA THR A 230 13.89 -6.83 5.76
C THR A 230 12.45 -7.09 6.20
N ILE A 231 12.18 -8.31 6.65
CA ILE A 231 10.87 -8.79 7.06
C ILE A 231 10.82 -8.89 8.58
N PRO A 232 10.06 -8.06 9.28
CA PRO A 232 9.90 -8.16 10.71
C PRO A 232 8.81 -9.16 11.07
N VAL A 233 9.10 -10.07 12.01
CA VAL A 233 8.12 -10.95 12.66
C VAL A 233 8.12 -10.69 14.16
N THR A 234 6.99 -10.28 14.70
CA THR A 234 6.83 -10.00 16.13
C THR A 234 6.74 -11.31 16.92
N LEU A 235 7.50 -11.41 18.00
CA LEU A 235 7.43 -12.52 18.94
C LEU A 235 6.27 -12.33 19.91
N ASP A 236 5.73 -13.44 20.41
CA ASP A 236 4.72 -13.42 21.47
C ASP A 236 5.33 -12.76 22.74
N ASP A 237 4.62 -11.79 23.27
CA ASP A 237 5.03 -11.08 24.50
C ASP A 237 5.11 -12.00 25.71
N LYS A 238 4.39 -13.13 25.70
CA LYS A 238 4.39 -14.14 26.74
C LYS A 238 5.57 -15.13 26.65
N LEU A 239 6.43 -15.00 25.63
CA LEU A 239 7.58 -15.88 25.48
C LEU A 239 8.54 -15.69 26.67
N PRO A 240 8.81 -16.71 27.51
CA PRO A 240 9.66 -16.56 28.68
C PRO A 240 11.09 -16.14 28.34
N ALA A 241 11.82 -15.60 29.33
CA ALA A 241 13.25 -15.39 29.20
C ALA A 241 13.94 -16.76 28.97
N GLY A 242 14.87 -16.82 28.01
CA GLY A 242 15.54 -18.07 27.65
C GLY A 242 16.17 -18.05 26.27
N GLY A 243 16.81 -19.16 25.92
CA GLY A 243 17.40 -19.37 24.60
C GLY A 243 16.38 -19.95 23.63
N TYR A 244 16.43 -19.47 22.38
CA TYR A 244 15.53 -19.90 21.30
C TYR A 244 16.28 -19.95 19.96
N THR A 245 15.69 -20.68 19.00
CA THR A 245 16.12 -20.67 17.60
C THR A 245 14.95 -20.24 16.72
N ALA A 246 15.16 -19.23 15.87
CA ALA A 246 14.24 -18.87 14.80
C ALA A 246 14.63 -19.62 13.53
N VAL A 247 13.67 -20.31 12.90
CA VAL A 247 13.83 -21.01 11.63
C VAL A 247 12.91 -20.34 10.62
N ALA A 248 13.49 -19.62 9.67
CA ALA A 248 12.75 -19.02 8.56
C ALA A 248 12.68 -20.00 7.40
N THR A 249 11.49 -20.16 6.83
CA THR A 249 11.23 -20.90 5.59
C THR A 249 10.56 -19.95 4.61
N VAL A 250 11.20 -19.66 3.47
CA VAL A 250 10.75 -18.65 2.50
C VAL A 250 10.60 -19.28 1.12
N ASP A 251 9.36 -19.40 0.65
CA ASP A 251 9.02 -19.76 -0.72
C ASP A 251 9.00 -18.48 -1.57
N ILE A 252 9.80 -18.47 -2.63
CA ILE A 252 9.94 -17.35 -3.57
C ILE A 252 9.29 -17.65 -4.93
N GLY A 253 8.51 -18.74 -5.04
CA GLY A 253 7.86 -19.18 -6.28
C GLY A 253 8.77 -19.94 -7.24
N GLY A 254 9.97 -20.34 -6.80
CA GLY A 254 10.92 -21.18 -7.54
C GLY A 254 10.76 -22.68 -7.24
N LYS A 255 11.76 -23.47 -7.66
CA LYS A 255 11.84 -24.89 -7.32
C LYS A 255 12.38 -25.17 -5.90
N ALA A 256 13.11 -24.22 -5.36
CA ALA A 256 13.74 -24.31 -4.05
C ALA A 256 13.09 -23.31 -3.07
N VAL A 257 13.03 -23.73 -1.82
CA VAL A 257 12.62 -22.91 -0.69
C VAL A 257 13.88 -22.44 0.03
N LEU A 258 13.97 -21.16 0.36
CA LEU A 258 15.07 -20.62 1.16
C LEU A 258 14.84 -20.98 2.62
N SER A 259 15.91 -21.34 3.33
CA SER A 259 15.86 -21.60 4.77
C SER A 259 17.00 -20.89 5.48
N GLY A 260 16.71 -20.36 6.67
CA GLY A 260 17.69 -19.73 7.56
C GLY A 260 17.40 -20.06 9.01
N GLU A 261 18.46 -20.24 9.81
CA GLU A 261 18.36 -20.47 11.24
C GLU A 261 19.14 -19.42 12.01
N PHE A 262 18.57 -18.98 13.12
CA PHE A 262 19.16 -17.92 13.94
C PHE A 262 18.90 -18.18 15.43
N PRO A 263 19.94 -18.52 16.24
CA PRO A 263 19.83 -18.64 17.69
C PRO A 263 19.80 -17.25 18.34
N PHE A 264 18.94 -17.05 19.33
CA PHE A 264 18.82 -15.79 20.06
C PHE A 264 18.40 -16.02 21.51
N VAL A 265 18.54 -14.96 22.32
CA VAL A 265 18.17 -14.99 23.75
C VAL A 265 17.16 -13.89 24.04
N VAL A 266 16.05 -14.29 24.62
CA VAL A 266 15.05 -13.40 25.22
C VAL A 266 15.46 -13.12 26.65
N LYS A 267 15.61 -11.84 27.01
CA LYS A 267 15.95 -11.37 28.36
C LYS A 267 14.71 -10.97 29.14
#